data_835a5c91c05157797e8458b6d2a9a2ef
#
_entry.id   835a5c91c05157797e8458b6d2a9a2ef
#
_cell.length_a   1.000
_cell.length_b   1.000
_cell.length_c   1.000
_cell.angle_alpha   90.00
_cell.angle_beta   90.00
_cell.angle_gamma   90.00
#
_symmetry.space_group_name_H-M   'P 1'
#
loop_
_entity.id
_entity.type
_entity.pdbx_description
1 polymer ?
#
loop_
_entity_poly.entity_id
_entity_poly.type
_entity_poly.pdbx_seq_one_letter_code
_entity_poly.pdbx_strand_id
1 'polypeptide(L)'
;MGEIAPVEGTPMDFRTPHTVGERINDYSFRQLEIGKGYDHCYVLNKREAGSLSYAAKCVEPISGRFLEMWTTEPGVQLYTANWLSGFEGYKGATFPERSAICFEAQHFPDTPNKGHFPSCVLTPGNEYKQVTIYKFGVEK
;
A
#
# COMPACT_ATOMS: atom_id res chain seq x y z
N MET A 1 2.04 10.43 -14.85
CA MET A 1 2.43 9.86 -13.54
C MET A 1 2.52 10.98 -12.50
N GLY A 2 2.21 10.68 -11.23
CA GLY A 2 2.28 11.66 -10.13
C GLY A 2 1.02 12.53 -9.97
N GLU A 3 -0.11 12.11 -10.48
CA GLU A 3 -1.39 12.71 -10.15
C GLU A 3 -1.88 12.18 -8.79
N ILE A 4 -2.28 13.09 -7.91
CA ILE A 4 -2.99 12.75 -6.67
C ILE A 4 -4.47 12.88 -6.98
N ALA A 5 -5.17 11.76 -7.02
CA ALA A 5 -6.59 11.68 -7.33
C ALA A 5 -7.40 11.24 -6.09
N PRO A 6 -8.64 11.72 -5.92
CA PRO A 6 -9.51 11.21 -4.87
C PRO A 6 -9.89 9.76 -5.12
N VAL A 7 -9.99 8.98 -4.05
CA VAL A 7 -10.41 7.56 -4.13
C VAL A 7 -11.92 7.38 -4.06
N GLU A 8 -12.65 8.41 -3.62
CA GLU A 8 -14.10 8.37 -3.43
C GLU A 8 -14.85 7.98 -4.70
N GLY A 9 -15.77 7.03 -4.57
CA GLY A 9 -16.57 6.53 -5.69
C GLY A 9 -15.78 5.67 -6.69
N THR A 10 -14.54 5.28 -6.38
CA THR A 10 -13.70 4.45 -7.24
C THR A 10 -13.45 3.07 -6.60
N PRO A 11 -13.01 2.07 -7.39
CA PRO A 11 -12.58 0.79 -6.84
C PRO A 11 -11.39 0.88 -5.88
N MET A 12 -10.69 2.03 -5.86
CA MET A 12 -9.54 2.28 -4.97
C MET A 12 -9.97 2.71 -3.56
N ASP A 13 -11.25 2.91 -3.27
CA ASP A 13 -11.72 3.43 -1.99
C ASP A 13 -11.77 2.34 -0.91
N PHE A 14 -10.76 2.33 -0.03
CA PHE A 14 -10.65 1.50 1.17
C PHE A 14 -10.83 2.30 2.46
N ARG A 15 -11.41 3.50 2.42
CA ARG A 15 -11.73 4.29 3.63
C ARG A 15 -12.76 3.59 4.52
N THR A 16 -13.56 2.72 3.93
CA THR A 16 -14.39 1.72 4.63
C THR A 16 -13.90 0.31 4.27
N PRO A 17 -14.03 -0.67 5.16
CA PRO A 17 -13.58 -2.03 4.90
C PRO A 17 -14.30 -2.66 3.70
N HIS A 18 -13.52 -3.22 2.77
CA HIS A 18 -13.97 -4.01 1.63
C HIS A 18 -13.06 -5.22 1.45
N THR A 19 -13.60 -6.29 0.91
CA THR A 19 -12.73 -7.41 0.51
C THR A 19 -11.89 -7.00 -0.69
N VAL A 20 -10.59 -7.34 -0.65
CA VAL A 20 -9.65 -6.99 -1.73
C VAL A 20 -10.14 -7.56 -3.07
N GLY A 21 -10.66 -8.79 -3.07
CA GLY A 21 -11.14 -9.48 -4.28
C GLY A 21 -12.41 -8.90 -4.89
N GLU A 22 -13.18 -8.09 -4.14
CA GLU A 22 -14.48 -7.58 -4.60
C GLU A 22 -14.37 -6.74 -5.87
N ARG A 23 -13.33 -5.91 -5.95
CA ARG A 23 -13.18 -4.91 -7.02
C ARG A 23 -11.86 -5.02 -7.78
N ILE A 24 -10.97 -5.95 -7.41
CA ILE A 24 -9.62 -6.07 -7.97
C ILE A 24 -9.61 -6.30 -9.48
N ASN A 25 -10.67 -6.87 -10.04
CA ASN A 25 -10.83 -7.16 -11.47
C ASN A 25 -11.68 -6.13 -12.21
N ASP A 26 -12.02 -5.00 -11.59
CA ASP A 26 -12.74 -3.93 -12.27
C ASP A 26 -11.83 -3.20 -13.26
N TYR A 27 -11.54 -3.84 -14.37
CA TYR A 27 -10.67 -3.32 -15.43
C TYR A 27 -11.35 -2.22 -16.29
N SER A 28 -12.59 -1.86 -16.01
CA SER A 28 -13.18 -0.63 -16.52
C SER A 28 -12.51 0.60 -15.88
N PHE A 29 -11.96 0.44 -14.69
CA PHE A 29 -11.14 1.45 -14.03
C PHE A 29 -9.67 1.33 -14.48
N ARG A 30 -9.21 2.32 -15.24
CA ARG A 30 -7.92 2.29 -15.94
C ARG A 30 -6.72 1.96 -15.06
N GLN A 31 -6.72 2.37 -13.79
CA GLN A 31 -5.59 2.10 -12.89
C GLN A 31 -5.50 0.60 -12.54
N LEU A 32 -6.61 -0.06 -12.29
CA LEU A 32 -6.64 -1.50 -12.04
C LEU A 32 -6.29 -2.32 -13.29
N GLU A 33 -6.67 -1.83 -14.47
CA GLU A 33 -6.26 -2.45 -15.74
C GLU A 33 -4.73 -2.41 -15.92
N ILE A 34 -4.10 -1.25 -15.67
CA ILE A 34 -2.64 -1.07 -15.79
C ILE A 34 -1.90 -1.91 -14.75
N GLY A 35 -2.35 -1.90 -13.48
CA GLY A 35 -1.73 -2.62 -12.38
C GLY A 35 -2.04 -4.11 -12.35
N LYS A 36 -2.98 -4.57 -13.19
CA LYS A 36 -3.57 -5.92 -13.13
C LYS A 36 -4.14 -6.25 -11.76
N GLY A 37 -4.61 -5.25 -11.05
CA GLY A 37 -5.04 -5.27 -9.67
C GLY A 37 -4.50 -4.06 -8.92
N TYR A 38 -4.39 -4.15 -7.60
CA TYR A 38 -3.82 -3.06 -6.80
C TYR A 38 -2.29 -3.10 -6.86
N ASP A 39 -1.70 -1.99 -7.26
CA ASP A 39 -0.27 -1.70 -7.24
C ASP A 39 -0.09 -0.17 -7.26
N HIS A 40 -0.58 0.48 -6.19
CA HIS A 40 -0.74 1.93 -6.16
C HIS A 40 -0.34 2.51 -4.82
N CYS A 41 0.27 3.69 -4.88
CA CYS A 41 0.61 4.45 -3.68
C CYS A 41 -0.58 5.29 -3.22
N TYR A 42 -1.03 5.05 -2.00
CA TYR A 42 -2.07 5.81 -1.33
C TYR A 42 -1.43 6.94 -0.52
N VAL A 43 -1.99 8.14 -0.66
CA VAL A 43 -1.64 9.28 0.22
C VAL A 43 -2.32 9.06 1.56
N LEU A 44 -1.55 9.11 2.64
CA LEU A 44 -2.08 8.93 3.99
C LEU A 44 -2.66 10.24 4.54
N ASN A 45 -3.83 10.15 5.16
CA ASN A 45 -4.47 11.26 5.87
C ASN A 45 -3.79 11.49 7.22
N LYS A 46 -2.75 12.32 7.24
CA LYS A 46 -1.99 12.66 8.45
C LYS A 46 -2.43 14.00 9.03
N ARG A 47 -2.48 14.11 10.36
CA ARG A 47 -2.69 15.40 11.03
C ARG A 47 -1.48 16.31 10.90
N GLU A 48 -0.28 15.72 11.00
CA GLU A 48 1.00 16.42 10.88
C GLU A 48 1.94 15.60 10.00
N ALA A 49 2.68 16.25 9.12
CA ALA A 49 3.69 15.62 8.29
C ALA A 49 4.74 14.91 9.17
N GLY A 50 5.12 13.69 8.79
CA GLY A 50 6.09 12.89 9.56
C GLY A 50 5.57 12.30 10.87
N SER A 51 4.32 12.56 11.29
CA SER A 51 3.74 11.92 12.47
C SER A 51 3.53 10.43 12.26
N LEU A 52 3.78 9.63 13.32
CA LEU A 52 3.41 8.21 13.31
C LEU A 52 1.89 8.08 13.34
N SER A 53 1.31 7.57 12.28
CA SER A 53 -0.14 7.47 12.12
C SER A 53 -0.55 6.13 11.52
N TYR A 54 -1.79 5.72 11.80
CA TYR A 54 -2.42 4.56 11.19
C TYR A 54 -2.41 4.70 9.66
N ALA A 55 -2.01 3.65 8.96
CA ALA A 55 -1.92 3.62 7.52
C ALA A 55 -2.93 2.64 6.89
N ALA A 56 -2.91 1.39 7.33
CA ALA A 56 -3.73 0.35 6.73
C ALA A 56 -3.96 -0.81 7.70
N LYS A 57 -5.00 -1.58 7.44
CA LYS A 57 -5.27 -2.87 8.09
C LYS A 57 -5.87 -3.84 7.10
N CYS A 58 -5.41 -5.07 7.14
CA CYS A 58 -5.98 -6.20 6.41
C CYS A 58 -6.36 -7.29 7.42
N VAL A 59 -7.53 -7.87 7.26
CA VAL A 59 -8.05 -8.96 8.11
C VAL A 59 -8.44 -10.13 7.22
N GLU A 60 -8.02 -11.33 7.56
CA GLU A 60 -8.52 -12.56 6.96
C GLU A 60 -9.75 -13.02 7.77
N PRO A 61 -10.97 -13.03 7.18
CA PRO A 61 -12.21 -13.11 7.95
C PRO A 61 -12.51 -14.49 8.57
N ILE A 62 -11.90 -15.57 8.04
CA ILE A 62 -12.15 -16.93 8.54
C ILE A 62 -11.36 -17.19 9.82
N SER A 63 -10.08 -16.85 9.82
CA SER A 63 -9.19 -17.06 10.97
C SER A 63 -9.13 -15.85 11.90
N GLY A 64 -9.58 -14.68 11.46
CA GLY A 64 -9.46 -13.40 12.15
C GLY A 64 -8.03 -12.85 12.17
N ARG A 65 -7.06 -13.46 11.47
CA ARG A 65 -5.69 -12.96 11.42
C ARG A 65 -5.67 -11.59 10.78
N PHE A 66 -4.92 -10.69 11.38
CA PHE A 66 -4.77 -9.34 10.83
C PHE A 66 -3.32 -8.89 10.75
N LEU A 67 -3.09 -7.99 9.81
CA LEU A 67 -1.92 -7.14 9.68
C LEU A 67 -2.38 -5.68 9.75
N GLU A 68 -1.87 -4.92 10.71
CA GLU A 68 -2.09 -3.48 10.84
C GLU A 68 -0.77 -2.74 10.72
N MET A 69 -0.78 -1.64 9.98
CA MET A 69 0.41 -0.84 9.70
C MET A 69 0.25 0.60 10.19
N TRP A 70 1.30 1.11 10.81
CA TRP A 70 1.48 2.51 11.21
C TRP A 70 2.80 3.00 10.63
N THR A 71 2.85 4.25 10.17
CA THR A 71 4.10 4.78 9.61
C THR A 71 4.21 6.29 9.75
N THR A 72 5.46 6.79 9.74
CA THR A 72 5.78 8.21 9.59
C THR A 72 5.85 8.65 8.14
N GLU A 73 5.92 7.72 7.18
CA GLU A 73 5.96 8.02 5.75
C GLU A 73 4.65 8.65 5.24
N PRO A 74 4.69 9.49 4.20
CA PRO A 74 3.51 10.18 3.67
C PRO A 74 2.55 9.26 2.90
N GLY A 75 3.03 8.13 2.40
CA GLY A 75 2.28 7.20 1.57
C GLY A 75 2.49 5.74 1.92
N VAL A 76 1.60 4.92 1.42
CA VAL A 76 1.70 3.46 1.46
C VAL A 76 1.35 2.88 0.10
N GLN A 77 2.25 2.06 -0.45
CA GLN A 77 1.94 1.25 -1.62
C GLN A 77 1.12 0.04 -1.17
N LEU A 78 -0.03 -0.15 -1.78
CA LEU A 78 -0.78 -1.40 -1.71
C LEU A 78 -0.45 -2.22 -2.95
N TYR A 79 0.17 -3.38 -2.75
CA TYR A 79 0.48 -4.31 -3.82
C TYR A 79 -0.15 -5.66 -3.54
N THR A 80 -0.87 -6.20 -4.51
CA THR A 80 -1.61 -7.46 -4.37
C THR A 80 -0.95 -8.61 -5.13
N ALA A 81 0.36 -8.58 -5.28
CA ALA A 81 1.15 -9.65 -5.90
C ALA A 81 0.70 -10.01 -7.33
N ASN A 82 0.26 -9.02 -8.11
CA ASN A 82 -0.32 -9.20 -9.45
C ASN A 82 0.69 -9.76 -10.47
N TRP A 83 1.99 -9.63 -10.19
CA TRP A 83 3.08 -10.00 -11.09
C TRP A 83 3.81 -11.27 -10.65
N LEU A 84 3.35 -11.92 -9.58
CA LEU A 84 3.85 -13.25 -9.24
C LEU A 84 3.30 -14.27 -10.24
N SER A 85 4.18 -15.01 -10.87
CA SER A 85 3.79 -15.97 -11.93
C SER A 85 4.36 -17.37 -11.63
N GLY A 86 3.98 -17.92 -10.48
CA GLY A 86 4.37 -19.28 -10.11
C GLY A 86 5.84 -19.43 -9.75
N PHE A 87 6.49 -18.38 -9.24
CA PHE A 87 7.86 -18.47 -8.73
C PHE A 87 7.96 -19.58 -7.68
N GLU A 88 9.00 -20.40 -7.80
CA GLU A 88 9.31 -21.41 -6.81
C GLU A 88 9.94 -20.76 -5.57
N GLY A 89 9.39 -21.05 -4.41
CA GLY A 89 9.86 -20.60 -3.12
C GLY A 89 10.54 -21.69 -2.32
N TYR A 90 10.75 -21.40 -1.02
CA TYR A 90 11.38 -22.33 -0.11
C TYR A 90 10.62 -23.67 -0.04
N LYS A 91 11.35 -24.82 -0.09
CA LYS A 91 10.82 -26.19 -0.06
C LYS A 91 9.79 -26.52 -1.15
N GLY A 92 9.94 -25.93 -2.34
CA GLY A 92 9.07 -26.21 -3.47
C GLY A 92 7.69 -25.55 -3.38
N ALA A 93 7.50 -24.59 -2.45
CA ALA A 93 6.30 -23.76 -2.45
C ALA A 93 6.26 -22.93 -3.74
N THR A 94 5.07 -22.76 -4.32
CA THR A 94 4.86 -21.89 -5.46
C THR A 94 4.09 -20.64 -5.02
N PHE A 95 4.42 -19.49 -5.61
CA PHE A 95 3.74 -18.23 -5.36
C PHE A 95 2.98 -17.81 -6.64
N PRO A 96 1.70 -18.19 -6.77
CA PRO A 96 0.88 -17.76 -7.89
C PRO A 96 0.52 -16.28 -7.81
N GLU A 97 0.02 -15.75 -8.90
CA GLU A 97 -0.56 -14.42 -8.95
C GLU A 97 -1.56 -14.22 -7.80
N ARG A 98 -1.47 -13.07 -7.13
CA ARG A 98 -2.34 -12.66 -6.01
C ARG A 98 -2.28 -13.55 -4.77
N SER A 99 -1.18 -14.25 -4.58
CA SER A 99 -0.95 -15.07 -3.38
C SER A 99 -0.41 -14.29 -2.17
N ALA A 100 -0.19 -13.00 -2.31
CA ALA A 100 0.33 -12.13 -1.25
C ALA A 100 -0.30 -10.74 -1.29
N ILE A 101 -0.14 -10.00 -0.19
CA ILE A 101 -0.47 -8.59 -0.07
C ILE A 101 0.70 -7.89 0.61
N CYS A 102 1.09 -6.73 0.09
CA CYS A 102 2.15 -5.90 0.64
C CYS A 102 1.62 -4.52 1.00
N PHE A 103 2.04 -4.01 2.14
CA PHE A 103 1.92 -2.61 2.54
C PHE A 103 3.32 -2.03 2.66
N GLU A 104 3.65 -1.07 1.78
CA GLU A 104 5.01 -0.55 1.65
C GLU A 104 5.02 0.94 2.00
N ALA A 105 5.57 1.29 3.17
CA ALA A 105 5.69 2.67 3.60
C ALA A 105 6.73 3.38 2.76
N GLN A 106 6.37 4.53 2.17
CA GLN A 106 7.26 5.23 1.26
C GLN A 106 6.88 6.69 1.03
N HIS A 107 7.81 7.47 0.45
CA HIS A 107 7.47 8.68 -0.27
C HIS A 107 6.74 8.31 -1.57
N PHE A 108 6.06 9.30 -2.17
CA PHE A 108 5.31 9.05 -3.40
C PHE A 108 6.26 8.71 -4.56
N PRO A 109 5.86 7.80 -5.46
CA PRO A 109 6.62 7.50 -6.67
C PRO A 109 6.94 8.78 -7.47
N ASP A 110 8.15 8.87 -8.02
CA ASP A 110 8.63 10.01 -8.80
C ASP A 110 8.80 11.32 -8.00
N THR A 111 8.84 11.26 -6.66
CA THR A 111 9.01 12.44 -5.78
C THR A 111 10.17 13.36 -6.21
N PRO A 112 11.36 12.89 -6.61
CA PRO A 112 12.46 13.79 -7.01
C PRO A 112 12.11 14.74 -8.16
N ASN A 113 11.16 14.36 -9.01
CA ASN A 113 10.72 15.13 -10.17
C ASN A 113 9.42 15.90 -9.94
N LYS A 114 8.86 15.88 -8.70
CA LYS A 114 7.55 16.45 -8.36
C LYS A 114 7.70 17.44 -7.21
N GLY A 115 7.97 18.71 -7.53
CA GLY A 115 8.19 19.75 -6.53
C GLY A 115 7.01 20.04 -5.58
N HIS A 116 5.82 19.51 -5.87
CA HIS A 116 4.65 19.61 -5.01
C HIS A 116 4.48 18.42 -4.04
N PHE A 117 5.33 17.37 -4.16
CA PHE A 117 5.35 16.25 -3.24
C PHE A 117 6.24 16.55 -2.02
N PRO A 118 6.02 15.87 -0.87
CA PRO A 118 6.96 15.91 0.23
C PRO A 118 8.37 15.52 -0.25
N SER A 119 9.38 16.36 0.04
CA SER A 119 10.74 16.11 -0.43
C SER A 119 11.31 14.80 0.11
N CYS A 120 11.96 14.03 -0.74
CA CYS A 120 12.75 12.85 -0.37
C CYS A 120 14.26 13.13 -0.35
N VAL A 121 14.66 14.40 -0.51
CA VAL A 121 16.08 14.80 -0.59
C VAL A 121 16.66 14.87 0.82
N LEU A 122 17.72 14.11 1.06
CA LEU A 122 18.55 14.20 2.24
C LEU A 122 19.82 15.02 1.92
N THR A 123 19.98 16.15 2.57
CA THR A 123 21.17 16.99 2.40
C THR A 123 22.23 16.66 3.46
N PRO A 124 23.53 16.89 3.16
CA PRO A 124 24.61 16.70 4.14
C PRO A 124 24.34 17.45 5.46
N GLY A 125 24.55 16.76 6.57
CA GLY A 125 24.31 17.31 7.92
C GLY A 125 22.89 17.08 8.46
N ASN A 126 21.96 16.61 7.64
CA ASN A 126 20.61 16.22 8.08
C ASN A 126 20.54 14.71 8.34
N GLU A 127 19.62 14.33 9.21
CA GLU A 127 19.31 12.93 9.53
C GLU A 127 18.01 12.50 8.82
N TYR A 128 18.01 11.35 8.17
CA TYR A 128 16.79 10.66 7.74
C TYR A 128 16.34 9.71 8.83
N LYS A 129 15.12 9.87 9.28
CA LYS A 129 14.50 8.99 10.29
C LYS A 129 13.07 8.69 9.90
N GLN A 130 12.75 7.42 9.77
CA GLN A 130 11.38 6.97 9.60
C GLN A 130 11.07 5.80 10.55
N VAL A 131 9.80 5.63 10.88
CA VAL A 131 9.31 4.54 11.71
C VAL A 131 8.13 3.89 11.00
N THR A 132 8.18 2.57 10.87
CA THR A 132 7.06 1.75 10.42
C THR A 132 6.84 0.64 11.43
N ILE A 133 5.58 0.48 11.86
CA ILE A 133 5.18 -0.55 12.81
C ILE A 133 4.18 -1.47 12.13
N TYR A 134 4.47 -2.76 12.12
CA TYR A 134 3.54 -3.81 11.74
C TYR A 134 3.06 -4.53 12.99
N LYS A 135 1.74 -4.58 13.18
CA LYS A 135 1.10 -5.35 14.24
C LYS A 135 0.39 -6.54 13.63
N PHE A 136 0.64 -7.69 14.21
CA PHE A 136 -0.01 -8.94 13.84
C PHE A 136 -0.84 -9.45 15.00
N GLY A 137 -1.97 -10.07 14.71
CA GLY A 137 -2.83 -10.64 15.72
C GLY A 137 -4.00 -11.41 15.13
N VAL A 138 -4.93 -11.77 16.01
CA VAL A 138 -6.17 -12.45 15.66
C VAL A 138 -7.31 -11.69 16.33
N GLU A 139 -8.28 -11.26 15.53
CA GLU A 139 -9.55 -10.71 16.00
C GLU A 139 -10.57 -11.87 16.14
N LYS A 140 -11.36 -11.82 17.20
CA LYS A 140 -12.45 -12.80 17.44
C LYS A 140 -13.79 -12.18 17.09
#